data_57e5d72b5f806973bdce23109e423ff8
#
_entry.id   57e5d72b5f806973bdce23109e423ff8
#
_cell.length_a   1.000
_cell.length_b   1.000
_cell.length_c   1.000
_cell.angle_alpha   90.00
_cell.angle_beta   90.00
_cell.angle_gamma   90.00
#
_symmetry.space_group_name_H-M   'P 1'
#
loop_
_entity.id
_entity.type
_entity.pdbx_description
1 polymer ?
#
loop_
_entity_poly.entity_id
_entity_poly.type
_entity_poly.pdbx_seq_one_letter_code
_entity_poly.pdbx_strand_id
1 'polypeptide(L)'
;MSLMWDKRYGTEDYAYGKEANAFFSTQLDKIVPGQILLPGEGEGKNGVYAALKGWKVDAFDQSGVGQSKALAFASELNVKINYKVCQLEDFPFKENHYDALALLFFHTDPAGRKLLHRRAYESLKPGGSLILEAFHKEQIDKDTGGPKALDMLFDEQTLSSDFASLETLLLEKQEIELNEGPFHQGLASVIRFRGIKPI
;
A
#
# COMPACT_ATOMS: atom_id res chain seq x y z
N MET A 1 -9.19 -9.14 -14.11
CA MET A 1 -7.97 -8.91 -13.28
C MET A 1 -8.08 -9.56 -11.90
N SER A 2 -9.24 -9.60 -11.25
CA SER A 2 -9.40 -10.28 -9.93
C SER A 2 -8.94 -11.75 -9.94
N LEU A 3 -9.16 -12.49 -11.00
CA LEU A 3 -8.77 -13.91 -11.13
C LEU A 3 -7.27 -14.18 -10.90
N MET A 4 -6.39 -13.25 -11.27
CA MET A 4 -4.94 -13.41 -11.04
C MET A 4 -4.62 -13.30 -9.55
N TRP A 5 -5.17 -12.30 -8.87
CA TRP A 5 -4.97 -12.10 -7.45
C TRP A 5 -5.69 -13.15 -6.60
N ASP A 6 -6.92 -13.53 -6.99
CA ASP A 6 -7.63 -14.63 -6.33
C ASP A 6 -6.83 -15.94 -6.40
N LYS A 7 -6.21 -16.23 -7.56
CA LYS A 7 -5.32 -17.39 -7.70
C LYS A 7 -4.06 -17.25 -6.83
N ARG A 8 -3.46 -16.06 -6.74
CA ARG A 8 -2.27 -15.79 -5.93
C ARG A 8 -2.55 -15.96 -4.44
N TYR A 9 -3.67 -15.44 -3.97
CA TYR A 9 -4.11 -15.55 -2.57
C TYR A 9 -4.82 -16.87 -2.24
N GLY A 10 -5.14 -17.68 -3.25
CA GLY A 10 -5.89 -18.94 -3.10
C GLY A 10 -5.12 -20.11 -2.50
N THR A 11 -3.86 -19.91 -2.10
CA THR A 11 -3.06 -20.89 -1.37
C THR A 11 -3.39 -20.85 0.13
N GLU A 12 -3.06 -21.92 0.88
CA GLU A 12 -3.23 -21.95 2.33
C GLU A 12 -2.37 -20.88 3.02
N ASP A 13 -1.11 -20.78 2.59
CA ASP A 13 -0.17 -19.78 3.08
C ASP A 13 -0.50 -18.37 2.60
N TYR A 14 -0.08 -17.36 3.38
CA TYR A 14 -0.15 -15.95 2.97
C TYR A 14 0.93 -15.64 1.93
N ALA A 15 0.50 -15.17 0.77
CA ALA A 15 1.40 -14.91 -0.37
C ALA A 15 2.53 -13.94 -0.04
N TYR A 16 2.25 -12.97 0.83
CA TYR A 16 3.21 -11.93 1.27
C TYR A 16 3.43 -11.94 2.78
N GLY A 17 3.18 -13.07 3.44
CA GLY A 17 3.33 -13.22 4.89
C GLY A 17 2.31 -12.45 5.72
N LYS A 18 2.43 -12.54 7.04
CA LYS A 18 1.55 -11.86 8.02
C LYS A 18 2.23 -10.65 8.68
N GLU A 19 3.56 -10.50 8.53
CA GLU A 19 4.28 -9.35 9.08
C GLU A 19 4.01 -8.10 8.24
N ALA A 20 3.72 -7.00 8.92
CA ALA A 20 3.53 -5.72 8.24
C ALA A 20 4.79 -5.29 7.49
N ASN A 21 4.63 -4.57 6.41
CA ASN A 21 5.74 -3.96 5.70
C ASN A 21 6.59 -3.11 6.67
N ALA A 22 7.90 -3.34 6.70
CA ALA A 22 8.81 -2.76 7.70
C ALA A 22 8.91 -1.22 7.59
N PHE A 23 8.91 -0.69 6.37
CA PHE A 23 8.91 0.75 6.16
C PHE A 23 7.59 1.36 6.62
N PHE A 24 6.47 0.79 6.23
CA PHE A 24 5.14 1.23 6.64
C PHE A 24 5.01 1.28 8.16
N SER A 25 5.32 0.17 8.86
CA SER A 25 5.21 0.11 10.31
C SER A 25 6.06 1.17 11.01
N THR A 26 7.32 1.33 10.56
CA THR A 26 8.24 2.34 11.08
C THR A 26 7.74 3.77 10.89
N GLN A 27 7.08 4.07 9.76
CA GLN A 27 6.55 5.40 9.53
C GLN A 27 5.21 5.63 10.24
N LEU A 28 4.34 4.61 10.27
CA LEU A 28 3.02 4.69 10.91
C LEU A 28 3.14 4.90 12.42
N ASP A 29 4.10 4.25 13.08
CA ASP A 29 4.34 4.37 14.52
C ASP A 29 4.77 5.79 14.97
N LYS A 30 5.12 6.66 14.02
CA LYS A 30 5.44 8.09 14.28
C LYS A 30 4.21 9.01 14.20
N ILE A 31 3.05 8.48 13.84
CA ILE A 31 1.82 9.24 13.61
C ILE A 31 0.79 8.86 14.66
N VAL A 32 0.11 9.85 15.19
CA VAL A 32 -0.99 9.61 16.15
C VAL A 32 -2.12 8.86 15.45
N PRO A 33 -2.61 7.72 16.01
CA PRO A 33 -3.68 6.95 15.39
C PRO A 33 -4.95 7.75 15.12
N GLY A 34 -5.50 7.57 13.93
CA GLY A 34 -6.72 8.20 13.45
C GLY A 34 -7.42 7.28 12.44
N GLN A 35 -7.82 7.81 11.30
CA GLN A 35 -8.38 7.03 10.19
C GLN A 35 -7.32 6.82 9.11
N ILE A 36 -7.14 5.59 8.66
CA ILE A 36 -6.19 5.23 7.61
C ILE A 36 -6.87 4.51 6.45
N LEU A 37 -6.43 4.79 5.22
CA LEU A 37 -6.82 4.04 4.02
C LEU A 37 -5.64 3.23 3.49
N LEU A 38 -5.92 1.96 3.15
CA LEU A 38 -4.98 1.01 2.56
C LEU A 38 -5.53 0.47 1.22
N PRO A 39 -5.25 1.13 0.09
CA PRO A 39 -5.54 0.62 -1.24
C PRO A 39 -4.69 -0.61 -1.57
N GLY A 40 -5.29 -1.64 -2.19
CA GLY A 40 -4.58 -2.85 -2.59
C GLY A 40 -4.04 -3.66 -1.42
N GLU A 41 -4.81 -3.74 -0.34
CA GLU A 41 -4.37 -4.33 0.94
C GLU A 41 -4.16 -5.85 0.87
N GLY A 42 -4.72 -6.53 -0.12
CA GLY A 42 -4.53 -7.96 -0.32
C GLY A 42 -5.00 -8.79 0.88
N GLU A 43 -4.08 -9.53 1.51
CA GLU A 43 -4.40 -10.46 2.62
C GLU A 43 -4.38 -9.80 4.01
N GLY A 44 -4.28 -8.45 4.10
CA GLY A 44 -4.58 -7.71 5.32
C GLY A 44 -3.42 -7.45 6.27
N LYS A 45 -2.18 -7.78 5.93
CA LYS A 45 -1.04 -7.69 6.86
C LYS A 45 -0.82 -6.28 7.42
N ASN A 46 -0.95 -5.26 6.58
CA ASN A 46 -0.73 -3.87 6.99
C ASN A 46 -1.96 -3.27 7.69
N GLY A 47 -3.16 -3.61 7.21
CA GLY A 47 -4.42 -3.18 7.82
C GLY A 47 -4.61 -3.74 9.22
N VAL A 48 -4.28 -5.01 9.42
CA VAL A 48 -4.32 -5.65 10.75
C VAL A 48 -3.30 -5.02 11.69
N TYR A 49 -2.06 -4.77 11.22
CA TYR A 49 -1.06 -4.04 12.00
C TYR A 49 -1.57 -2.65 12.42
N ALA A 50 -2.09 -1.88 11.49
CA ALA A 50 -2.64 -0.55 11.79
C ALA A 50 -3.77 -0.63 12.83
N ALA A 51 -4.68 -1.60 12.69
CA ALA A 51 -5.77 -1.81 13.64
C ALA A 51 -5.26 -2.17 15.05
N LEU A 52 -4.22 -3.01 15.17
CA LEU A 52 -3.55 -3.33 16.43
C LEU A 52 -2.93 -2.09 17.11
N LYS A 53 -2.51 -1.09 16.31
CA LYS A 53 -1.99 0.20 16.77
C LYS A 53 -3.09 1.23 17.07
N GLY A 54 -4.37 0.85 16.99
CA GLY A 54 -5.50 1.71 17.32
C GLY A 54 -6.03 2.55 16.17
N TRP A 55 -5.59 2.32 14.93
CA TRP A 55 -6.14 2.98 13.76
C TRP A 55 -7.52 2.46 13.39
N LYS A 56 -8.38 3.34 12.90
CA LYS A 56 -9.61 2.97 12.19
C LYS A 56 -9.26 2.73 10.73
N VAL A 57 -9.32 1.48 10.31
CA VAL A 57 -8.82 1.04 9.02
C VAL A 57 -9.94 0.90 8.01
N ASP A 58 -9.84 1.64 6.91
CA ASP A 58 -10.52 1.36 5.65
C ASP A 58 -9.50 0.75 4.68
N ALA A 59 -9.88 -0.33 4.00
CA ALA A 59 -9.05 -1.01 3.02
C ALA A 59 -9.89 -1.45 1.82
N PHE A 60 -9.26 -1.61 0.68
CA PHE A 60 -9.88 -2.28 -0.46
C PHE A 60 -8.86 -3.05 -1.31
N ASP A 61 -9.35 -4.04 -2.00
CA ASP A 61 -8.63 -4.78 -3.03
C ASP A 61 -9.66 -5.35 -4.03
N GLN A 62 -9.20 -5.75 -5.19
CA GLN A 62 -10.05 -6.40 -6.19
C GLN A 62 -10.31 -7.88 -5.88
N SER A 63 -9.57 -8.48 -4.95
CA SER A 63 -9.64 -9.90 -4.60
C SER A 63 -10.60 -10.19 -3.45
N GLY A 64 -11.61 -11.02 -3.70
CA GLY A 64 -12.49 -11.54 -2.65
C GLY A 64 -11.78 -12.57 -1.76
N VAL A 65 -10.81 -13.30 -2.30
CA VAL A 65 -9.98 -14.25 -1.53
C VAL A 65 -9.07 -13.47 -0.57
N GLY A 66 -8.42 -12.39 -1.05
CA GLY A 66 -7.63 -11.50 -0.20
C GLY A 66 -8.45 -10.94 0.95
N GLN A 67 -9.65 -10.39 0.68
CA GLN A 67 -10.56 -9.92 1.72
C GLN A 67 -10.86 -10.99 2.76
N SER A 68 -11.20 -12.20 2.32
CA SER A 68 -11.57 -13.30 3.23
C SER A 68 -10.42 -13.63 4.19
N LYS A 69 -9.19 -13.70 3.69
CA LYS A 69 -7.98 -13.93 4.50
C LYS A 69 -7.70 -12.75 5.43
N ALA A 70 -7.82 -11.51 4.93
CA ALA A 70 -7.62 -10.31 5.72
C ALA A 70 -8.58 -10.23 6.92
N LEU A 71 -9.87 -10.53 6.69
CA LEU A 71 -10.88 -10.53 7.76
C LEU A 71 -10.68 -11.68 8.75
N ALA A 72 -10.27 -12.87 8.28
CA ALA A 72 -9.92 -14.01 9.14
C ALA A 72 -8.72 -13.65 10.03
N PHE A 73 -7.67 -13.03 9.47
CA PHE A 73 -6.50 -12.60 10.22
C PHE A 73 -6.83 -11.50 11.25
N ALA A 74 -7.65 -10.51 10.88
CA ALA A 74 -8.12 -9.50 11.81
C ALA A 74 -8.93 -10.12 12.98
N SER A 75 -9.78 -11.10 12.68
CA SER A 75 -10.56 -11.83 13.69
C SER A 75 -9.66 -12.65 14.63
N GLU A 76 -8.64 -13.33 14.11
CA GLU A 76 -7.66 -14.08 14.89
C GLU A 76 -6.99 -13.19 15.96
N LEU A 77 -6.70 -11.94 15.61
CA LEU A 77 -6.05 -10.97 16.49
C LEU A 77 -7.02 -10.04 17.24
N ASN A 78 -8.33 -10.32 17.17
CA ASN A 78 -9.40 -9.56 17.83
C ASN A 78 -9.41 -8.06 17.45
N VAL A 79 -9.07 -7.72 16.22
CA VAL A 79 -9.18 -6.36 15.66
C VAL A 79 -10.21 -6.31 14.53
N LYS A 80 -10.57 -5.09 14.12
CA LYS A 80 -11.52 -4.88 13.02
C LYS A 80 -10.91 -4.00 11.96
N ILE A 81 -11.10 -4.39 10.71
CA ILE A 81 -10.81 -3.59 9.52
C ILE A 81 -12.07 -3.51 8.67
N ASN A 82 -12.33 -2.35 8.09
CA ASN A 82 -13.40 -2.17 7.12
C ASN A 82 -12.82 -2.42 5.72
N TYR A 83 -13.18 -3.54 5.11
CA TYR A 83 -12.56 -3.99 3.87
C TYR A 83 -13.60 -4.14 2.75
N LYS A 84 -13.39 -3.44 1.62
CA LYS A 84 -14.27 -3.48 0.45
C LYS A 84 -13.59 -4.22 -0.72
N VAL A 85 -14.30 -5.14 -1.37
CA VAL A 85 -13.87 -5.74 -2.65
C VAL A 85 -14.35 -4.86 -3.78
N CYS A 86 -13.44 -4.19 -4.49
CA CYS A 86 -13.75 -3.37 -5.66
C CYS A 86 -12.48 -3.04 -6.45
N GLN A 87 -12.67 -2.57 -7.69
CA GLN A 87 -11.60 -1.97 -8.47
C GLN A 87 -11.27 -0.57 -7.91
N LEU A 88 -10.10 -0.04 -8.30
CA LEU A 88 -9.66 1.31 -7.92
C LEU A 88 -10.70 2.38 -8.29
N GLU A 89 -11.25 2.28 -9.49
CA GLU A 89 -12.21 3.23 -10.05
C GLU A 89 -13.53 3.27 -9.28
N ASP A 90 -13.91 2.14 -8.68
CA ASP A 90 -15.19 1.94 -7.99
C ASP A 90 -15.11 2.22 -6.48
N PHE A 91 -13.91 2.47 -5.94
CA PHE A 91 -13.78 2.79 -4.52
C PHE A 91 -14.30 4.21 -4.24
N PRO A 92 -15.21 4.38 -3.26
CA PRO A 92 -15.80 5.68 -2.94
C PRO A 92 -14.84 6.52 -2.08
N PHE A 93 -13.80 7.04 -2.68
CA PHE A 93 -12.86 7.93 -2.00
C PHE A 93 -13.59 9.11 -1.36
N LYS A 94 -13.25 9.43 -0.11
CA LYS A 94 -13.81 10.54 0.65
C LYS A 94 -12.76 11.65 0.74
N GLU A 95 -13.12 12.86 0.35
CA GLU A 95 -12.21 14.01 0.46
C GLU A 95 -11.95 14.39 1.92
N ASN A 96 -10.70 14.78 2.21
CA ASN A 96 -10.25 15.28 3.52
C ASN A 96 -10.71 14.38 4.69
N HIS A 97 -10.58 13.06 4.52
CA HIS A 97 -11.14 12.10 5.48
C HIS A 97 -10.08 11.34 6.27
N TYR A 98 -8.94 11.02 5.67
CA TYR A 98 -7.93 10.17 6.28
C TYR A 98 -6.80 10.96 6.91
N ASP A 99 -6.36 10.54 8.11
CA ASP A 99 -5.20 11.06 8.80
C ASP A 99 -3.90 10.45 8.22
N ALA A 100 -4.00 9.24 7.67
CA ALA A 100 -2.94 8.60 6.91
C ALA A 100 -3.49 7.81 5.71
N LEU A 101 -2.67 7.64 4.68
CA LEU A 101 -2.92 6.75 3.55
C LEU A 101 -1.61 6.04 3.20
N ALA A 102 -1.67 4.72 2.95
CA ALA A 102 -0.49 3.97 2.59
C ALA A 102 -0.66 3.25 1.25
N LEU A 103 0.30 3.42 0.37
CA LEU A 103 0.40 2.76 -0.94
C LEU A 103 1.60 1.81 -0.90
N LEU A 104 1.34 0.51 -0.71
CA LEU A 104 2.38 -0.49 -0.48
C LEU A 104 2.38 -1.50 -1.62
N PHE A 105 3.40 -1.42 -2.47
CA PHE A 105 3.55 -2.25 -3.68
C PHE A 105 2.31 -2.26 -4.59
N PHE A 106 1.55 -1.16 -4.59
CA PHE A 106 0.43 -0.98 -5.51
C PHE A 106 0.92 -0.50 -6.87
N HIS A 107 1.03 -1.43 -7.81
CA HIS A 107 1.47 -1.16 -9.17
C HIS A 107 0.31 -1.30 -10.15
N THR A 108 0.14 -0.31 -11.01
CA THR A 108 -0.87 -0.27 -12.08
C THR A 108 -0.31 0.52 -13.26
N ASP A 109 -1.04 0.53 -14.37
CA ASP A 109 -0.66 1.32 -15.53
C ASP A 109 -0.59 2.84 -15.21
N PRO A 110 0.01 3.66 -16.08
CA PRO A 110 0.18 5.09 -15.81
C PRO A 110 -1.12 5.86 -15.60
N ALA A 111 -2.24 5.43 -16.20
CA ALA A 111 -3.53 6.10 -16.03
C ALA A 111 -4.12 5.79 -14.64
N GLY A 112 -4.10 4.52 -14.24
CA GLY A 112 -4.51 4.08 -12.91
C GLY A 112 -3.63 4.68 -11.82
N ARG A 113 -2.29 4.77 -12.03
CA ARG A 113 -1.38 5.44 -11.10
C ARG A 113 -1.78 6.90 -10.87
N LYS A 114 -1.98 7.67 -11.94
CA LYS A 114 -2.39 9.07 -11.82
C LYS A 114 -3.73 9.24 -11.11
N LEU A 115 -4.68 8.35 -11.39
CA LEU A 115 -5.97 8.32 -10.69
C LEU A 115 -5.77 8.06 -9.20
N LEU A 116 -5.04 6.99 -8.84
CA LEU A 116 -4.79 6.59 -7.46
C LEU A 116 -4.06 7.70 -6.67
N HIS A 117 -2.98 8.25 -7.21
CA HIS A 117 -2.17 9.28 -6.54
C HIS A 117 -2.97 10.56 -6.31
N ARG A 118 -3.77 11.00 -7.30
CA ARG A 118 -4.67 12.13 -7.14
C ARG A 118 -5.72 11.86 -6.06
N ARG A 119 -6.40 10.70 -6.10
CA ARG A 119 -7.40 10.31 -5.10
C ARG A 119 -6.79 10.18 -3.70
N ALA A 120 -5.58 9.67 -3.60
CA ALA A 120 -4.85 9.61 -2.34
C ALA A 120 -4.64 11.01 -1.75
N TYR A 121 -4.16 11.97 -2.55
CA TYR A 121 -4.00 13.36 -2.11
C TYR A 121 -5.34 14.00 -1.70
N GLU A 122 -6.38 13.87 -2.53
CA GLU A 122 -7.71 14.42 -2.26
C GLU A 122 -8.30 13.88 -0.95
N SER A 123 -8.04 12.61 -0.65
CA SER A 123 -8.60 11.91 0.53
C SER A 123 -7.89 12.23 1.84
N LEU A 124 -6.65 12.69 1.80
CA LEU A 124 -5.93 13.11 2.99
C LEU A 124 -6.53 14.39 3.57
N LYS A 125 -6.67 14.43 4.89
CA LYS A 125 -6.92 15.69 5.63
C LYS A 125 -5.74 16.64 5.47
N PRO A 126 -5.93 17.97 5.61
CA PRO A 126 -4.82 18.88 5.92
C PRO A 126 -4.01 18.34 7.12
N GLY A 127 -2.69 18.26 7.01
CA GLY A 127 -1.81 17.62 7.99
C GLY A 127 -1.74 16.08 7.88
N GLY A 128 -2.55 15.46 7.04
CA GLY A 128 -2.53 14.00 6.83
C GLY A 128 -1.29 13.52 6.08
N SER A 129 -0.86 12.29 6.37
CA SER A 129 0.38 11.70 5.86
C SER A 129 0.15 10.65 4.78
N LEU A 130 0.92 10.74 3.70
CA LEU A 130 1.08 9.67 2.71
C LEU A 130 2.35 8.88 3.02
N ILE A 131 2.23 7.54 3.04
CA ILE A 131 3.34 6.59 3.14
C ILE A 131 3.32 5.71 1.89
N LEU A 132 4.42 5.63 1.15
CA LEU A 132 4.50 4.79 -0.04
C LEU A 132 5.82 4.00 -0.05
N GLU A 133 5.72 2.70 -0.28
CA GLU A 133 6.84 1.87 -0.70
C GLU A 133 6.43 1.08 -1.95
N ALA A 134 7.25 1.13 -2.98
CA ALA A 134 6.99 0.47 -4.25
C ALA A 134 8.30 0.03 -4.91
N PHE A 135 8.22 -0.80 -5.96
CA PHE A 135 9.39 -1.17 -6.71
C PHE A 135 9.90 0.00 -7.58
N HIS A 136 11.20 0.24 -7.49
CA HIS A 136 11.90 1.20 -8.32
C HIS A 136 12.13 0.64 -9.75
N LYS A 137 12.37 1.50 -10.73
CA LYS A 137 12.64 1.10 -12.14
C LYS A 137 13.79 0.10 -12.29
N GLU A 138 14.79 0.15 -11.41
CA GLU A 138 15.89 -0.82 -11.38
C GLU A 138 15.47 -2.23 -10.92
N GLN A 139 14.22 -2.42 -10.50
CA GLN A 139 13.67 -3.75 -10.23
C GLN A 139 13.39 -4.56 -11.50
N ILE A 140 13.38 -3.94 -12.67
CA ILE A 140 12.96 -4.57 -13.93
C ILE A 140 13.71 -5.87 -14.23
N ASP A 141 15.01 -5.90 -13.90
CA ASP A 141 15.90 -7.04 -14.14
C ASP A 141 16.02 -7.99 -12.94
N LYS A 142 15.28 -7.75 -11.84
CA LYS A 142 15.29 -8.60 -10.65
C LYS A 142 14.05 -9.52 -10.61
N ASP A 143 14.19 -10.71 -10.00
CA ASP A 143 13.12 -11.71 -9.91
C ASP A 143 12.46 -11.80 -8.51
N THR A 144 12.70 -10.82 -7.68
CA THR A 144 12.21 -10.76 -6.29
C THR A 144 10.81 -10.18 -6.14
N GLY A 145 10.10 -9.98 -7.24
CA GLY A 145 8.73 -9.43 -7.30
C GLY A 145 8.61 -8.24 -8.24
N GLY A 146 7.41 -7.68 -8.30
CA GLY A 146 7.08 -6.51 -9.11
C GLY A 146 6.67 -6.81 -10.55
N PRO A 147 6.08 -5.83 -11.22
CA PRO A 147 5.71 -5.94 -12.63
C PRO A 147 6.95 -5.92 -13.54
N LYS A 148 6.88 -6.64 -14.66
CA LYS A 148 7.89 -6.63 -15.71
C LYS A 148 7.59 -5.58 -16.79
N ALA A 149 6.92 -4.50 -16.42
CA ALA A 149 6.59 -3.35 -17.26
C ALA A 149 7.17 -2.09 -16.62
N LEU A 150 8.10 -1.44 -17.32
CA LEU A 150 8.88 -0.31 -16.79
C LEU A 150 8.00 0.90 -16.41
N ASP A 151 6.90 1.11 -17.12
CA ASP A 151 5.94 2.19 -16.89
C ASP A 151 5.05 1.98 -15.65
N MET A 152 5.04 0.77 -15.10
CA MET A 152 4.40 0.44 -13.83
C MET A 152 5.35 0.58 -12.62
N LEU A 153 6.64 0.77 -12.86
CA LEU A 153 7.66 0.97 -11.83
C LEU A 153 7.90 2.46 -11.60
N PHE A 154 8.47 2.81 -10.45
CA PHE A 154 8.62 4.19 -10.03
C PHE A 154 10.07 4.66 -10.03
N ASP A 155 10.25 5.97 -10.11
CA ASP A 155 11.47 6.69 -9.82
C ASP A 155 11.17 7.96 -9.03
N GLU A 156 12.20 8.65 -8.55
CA GLU A 156 12.09 9.85 -7.76
C GLU A 156 11.38 10.97 -8.53
N GLN A 157 11.63 11.08 -9.84
CA GLN A 157 10.99 12.10 -10.68
C GLN A 157 9.47 11.87 -10.79
N THR A 158 9.07 10.62 -10.96
CA THR A 158 7.65 10.25 -11.03
C THR A 158 6.92 10.59 -9.73
N LEU A 159 7.48 10.21 -8.57
CA LEU A 159 6.85 10.48 -7.28
C LEU A 159 6.87 11.96 -6.91
N SER A 160 7.97 12.67 -7.17
CA SER A 160 8.05 14.13 -6.98
C SER A 160 7.01 14.88 -7.81
N SER A 161 6.77 14.44 -9.05
CA SER A 161 5.77 15.05 -9.92
C SER A 161 4.35 14.73 -9.47
N ASP A 162 4.06 13.45 -9.19
CA ASP A 162 2.72 13.01 -8.82
C ASP A 162 2.27 13.58 -7.46
N PHE A 163 3.20 13.82 -6.54
CA PHE A 163 2.94 14.33 -5.19
C PHE A 163 3.54 15.73 -4.94
N ALA A 164 3.70 16.54 -5.99
CA ALA A 164 4.25 17.91 -5.89
C ALA A 164 3.45 18.82 -4.92
N SER A 165 2.20 18.50 -4.63
CA SER A 165 1.36 19.25 -3.68
C SER A 165 1.51 18.79 -2.22
N LEU A 166 2.30 17.76 -1.94
CA LEU A 166 2.65 17.33 -0.58
C LEU A 166 3.98 17.95 -0.15
N GLU A 167 4.10 18.27 1.11
CA GLU A 167 5.40 18.53 1.73
C GLU A 167 6.15 17.20 1.84
N THR A 168 7.23 17.03 1.08
CA THR A 168 8.03 15.80 1.06
C THR A 168 8.91 15.72 2.29
N LEU A 169 8.72 14.71 3.12
CA LEU A 169 9.55 14.41 4.28
C LEU A 169 10.65 13.39 3.97
N LEU A 170 10.38 12.50 3.02
CA LEU A 170 11.32 11.47 2.58
C LEU A 170 10.99 11.07 1.13
N LEU A 171 12.03 10.98 0.32
CA LEU A 171 11.98 10.38 -1.01
C LEU A 171 13.35 9.78 -1.29
N GLU A 172 13.43 8.47 -1.34
CA GLU A 172 14.70 7.76 -1.52
C GLU A 172 14.54 6.43 -2.22
N LYS A 173 15.49 6.10 -3.07
CA LYS A 173 15.67 4.75 -3.59
C LYS A 173 16.55 3.95 -2.64
N GLN A 174 16.21 2.68 -2.41
CA GLN A 174 17.02 1.75 -1.63
C GLN A 174 17.07 0.37 -2.26
N GLU A 175 18.17 -0.34 -2.04
CA GLU A 175 18.22 -1.78 -2.18
C GLU A 175 17.99 -2.41 -0.81
N ILE A 176 17.04 -3.33 -0.75
CA ILE A 176 16.65 -4.01 0.50
C ILE A 176 16.54 -5.52 0.26
N GLU A 177 16.77 -6.28 1.31
CA GLU A 177 16.45 -7.70 1.31
C GLU A 177 14.98 -7.87 1.69
N LEU A 178 14.16 -8.30 0.74
CA LEU A 178 12.76 -8.66 0.99
C LEU A 178 12.67 -10.04 1.63
N ASN A 179 11.86 -10.14 2.66
CA ASN A 179 11.47 -11.40 3.31
C ASN A 179 9.98 -11.35 3.69
N GLU A 180 9.15 -11.08 2.71
CA GLU A 180 7.71 -10.89 2.87
C GLU A 180 6.95 -12.02 2.15
N GLY A 181 7.07 -13.26 2.65
CA GLY A 181 6.42 -14.44 2.06
C GLY A 181 7.04 -14.89 0.74
N PRO A 182 6.46 -15.92 0.10
CA PRO A 182 7.08 -16.61 -1.05
C PRO A 182 7.22 -15.78 -2.32
N PHE A 183 6.51 -14.67 -2.46
CA PHE A 183 6.54 -13.82 -3.66
C PHE A 183 7.34 -12.52 -3.51
N HIS A 184 7.86 -12.25 -2.31
CA HIS A 184 8.73 -11.11 -2.02
C HIS A 184 9.95 -11.60 -1.22
N GLN A 185 10.90 -12.25 -1.90
CA GLN A 185 12.12 -12.77 -1.28
C GLN A 185 13.37 -12.40 -2.09
N GLY A 186 14.40 -11.91 -1.38
CA GLY A 186 15.71 -11.59 -1.94
C GLY A 186 15.90 -10.10 -2.21
N LEU A 187 17.03 -9.75 -2.84
CA LEU A 187 17.45 -8.37 -3.06
C LEU A 187 16.52 -7.65 -4.03
N ALA A 188 15.92 -6.57 -3.59
CA ALA A 188 14.99 -5.76 -4.36
C ALA A 188 15.41 -4.28 -4.39
N SER A 189 15.12 -3.61 -5.50
CA SER A 189 15.23 -2.16 -5.62
C SER A 189 13.87 -1.53 -5.35
N VAL A 190 13.76 -0.77 -4.28
CA VAL A 190 12.53 -0.09 -3.88
C VAL A 190 12.70 1.42 -3.87
N ILE A 191 11.59 2.13 -3.94
CA ILE A 191 11.50 3.56 -3.71
C ILE A 191 10.53 3.80 -2.56
N ARG A 192 10.90 4.71 -1.66
CA ARG A 192 10.16 5.10 -0.47
C ARG A 192 9.80 6.56 -0.54
N PHE A 193 8.57 6.85 -0.20
CA PHE A 193 8.08 8.23 -0.10
C PHE A 193 7.28 8.41 1.17
N ARG A 194 7.50 9.54 1.84
CA ARG A 194 6.61 10.07 2.87
C ARG A 194 6.37 11.55 2.61
N GLY A 195 5.10 11.94 2.60
CA GLY A 195 4.72 13.34 2.47
C GLY A 195 3.56 13.71 3.38
N ILE A 196 3.40 15.01 3.64
CA ILE A 196 2.30 15.56 4.43
C ILE A 196 1.50 16.53 3.56
N LYS A 197 0.17 16.43 3.63
CA LYS A 197 -0.70 17.41 2.99
C LYS A 197 -0.63 18.73 3.76
N PRO A 198 -0.29 19.87 3.11
CA PRO A 198 -0.27 21.18 3.79
C PRO A 198 -1.59 21.50 4.48
N ILE A 199 -1.51 22.31 5.56
CA ILE A 199 -2.67 22.80 6.34
C ILE A 199 -3.35 23.95 5.60
#